data_7cba8ce6233d857ae114161768ad72e3
#
_entry.id   7cba8ce6233d857ae114161768ad72e3
#
_cell.length_a   1.000
_cell.length_b   1.000
_cell.length_c   1.000
_cell.angle_alpha   90.00
_cell.angle_beta   90.00
_cell.angle_gamma   90.00
#
_symmetry.space_group_name_H-M   'P 1'
#
loop_
_entity.id
_entity.type
_entity.pdbx_description
1 polymer ?
#
loop_
_entity_poly.entity_id
_entity_poly.type
_entity_poly.pdbx_seq_one_letter_code
_entity_poly.pdbx_strand_id
1 'polypeptide(L)'
;ALAAFLCVVKDQHMAQPALSAKLAEWDGLSEPRQGWRAAWAHLTLRDRRPFAIGPNAGNRPWLFAAGICAGLACSVKWSGIYVLAFLGLFVALREVTCRWRAGHPTPIRGALLADVWWAFVLMVPTAILTYAASWFGWFTHSAAHGHGRSGIAGFAGQLADLWLYHKEMWTFHNGLNTPHKYQSSPFTWLAQVRATSFYWNNGEAVMGCRSGKCASDVVALGNPLLWWVGIGALLLVLVATFYYRNWRVGIIALGYIALYVPWLAYAHRTIFVFYTVAFAPFVALAVAWMIGLLAGWATIDGSAEPAPPSRRTQITGWAFAALVTAAILGCAIYFMPLWRGD
;
A
#
# COMPACT_ATOMS: atom_id res chain seq x y z
N ALA A 1 6.32 -2.51 3.25
CA ALA A 1 5.25 -1.89 2.44
C ALA A 1 5.34 -0.36 2.53
N LEU A 2 5.15 0.29 3.69
CA LEU A 2 5.10 1.76 3.83
C LEU A 2 6.33 2.46 3.21
N ALA A 3 7.53 1.93 3.43
CA ALA A 3 8.75 2.49 2.84
C ALA A 3 8.73 2.46 1.29
N ALA A 4 8.13 1.45 0.66
CA ALA A 4 7.97 1.41 -0.79
C ALA A 4 7.07 2.56 -1.29
N PHE A 5 5.98 2.85 -0.58
CA PHE A 5 5.12 4.01 -0.88
C PHE A 5 5.90 5.32 -0.74
N LEU A 6 6.68 5.50 0.34
CA LEU A 6 7.51 6.68 0.53
C LEU A 6 8.53 6.86 -0.62
N CYS A 7 9.18 5.79 -1.06
CA CYS A 7 10.10 5.84 -2.19
C CYS A 7 9.39 6.29 -3.47
N VAL A 8 8.20 5.77 -3.77
CA VAL A 8 7.43 6.19 -4.95
C VAL A 8 6.96 7.64 -4.84
N VAL A 9 6.61 8.12 -3.64
CA VAL A 9 6.29 9.55 -3.43
C VAL A 9 7.52 10.43 -3.67
N LYS A 10 8.70 10.04 -3.18
CA LYS A 10 9.94 10.76 -3.45
C LYS A 10 10.29 10.77 -4.93
N ASP A 11 10.13 9.62 -5.61
CA ASP A 11 10.29 9.55 -7.05
C ASP A 11 9.31 10.49 -7.79
N GLN A 12 8.06 10.56 -7.35
CA GLN A 12 7.06 11.47 -7.89
C GLN A 12 7.52 12.94 -7.81
N HIS A 13 8.04 13.36 -6.66
CA HIS A 13 8.52 14.72 -6.46
C HIS A 13 9.75 15.09 -7.30
N MET A 14 10.56 14.11 -7.67
CA MET A 14 11.74 14.31 -8.52
C MET A 14 11.42 14.18 -10.01
N ALA A 15 10.77 13.10 -10.38
CA ALA A 15 10.60 12.71 -11.78
C ALA A 15 9.52 13.53 -12.51
N GLN A 16 8.42 13.88 -11.84
CA GLN A 16 7.32 14.59 -12.50
C GLN A 16 7.70 16.02 -12.93
N PRO A 17 8.31 16.86 -12.09
CA PRO A 17 8.77 18.17 -12.52
C PRO A 17 9.80 18.09 -13.63
N ALA A 18 10.76 17.15 -13.53
CA ALA A 18 11.78 16.95 -14.55
C ALA A 18 11.20 16.55 -15.91
N LEU A 19 10.23 15.62 -15.89
CA LEU A 19 9.53 15.22 -17.12
C LEU A 19 8.68 16.37 -17.69
N SER A 20 7.97 17.11 -16.84
CA SER A 20 7.12 18.21 -17.27
C SER A 20 7.95 19.34 -17.92
N ALA A 21 9.12 19.67 -17.37
CA ALA A 21 10.03 20.64 -17.94
C ALA A 21 10.53 20.20 -19.33
N LYS A 22 11.01 18.96 -19.45
CA LYS A 22 11.48 18.40 -20.74
C LYS A 22 10.37 18.32 -21.79
N LEU A 23 9.14 18.00 -21.36
CA LEU A 23 8.00 18.00 -22.29
C LEU A 23 7.65 19.42 -22.75
N ALA A 24 7.75 20.43 -21.90
CA ALA A 24 7.47 21.82 -22.28
C ALA A 24 8.46 22.34 -23.34
N GLU A 25 9.69 21.84 -23.36
CA GLU A 25 10.74 22.20 -24.32
C GLU A 25 10.70 21.33 -25.59
N TRP A 26 9.88 20.29 -25.64
CA TRP A 26 9.88 19.32 -26.73
C TRP A 26 8.97 19.75 -27.89
N ASP A 27 9.52 19.92 -29.07
CA ASP A 27 8.84 20.38 -30.30
C ASP A 27 7.78 19.39 -30.85
N GLY A 28 7.80 18.15 -30.35
CA GLY A 28 6.88 17.10 -30.79
C GLY A 28 5.48 17.18 -30.20
N LEU A 29 5.16 18.19 -29.40
CA LEU A 29 3.83 18.35 -28.79
C LEU A 29 2.78 18.76 -29.84
N SER A 30 1.56 18.33 -29.60
CA SER A 30 0.35 18.75 -30.33
C SER A 30 -0.64 19.35 -29.35
N GLU A 31 -1.66 20.05 -29.84
CA GLU A 31 -2.69 20.59 -28.97
C GLU A 31 -3.29 19.49 -28.06
N PRO A 32 -3.44 19.76 -26.74
CA PRO A 32 -3.99 18.81 -25.81
C PRO A 32 -5.41 18.40 -26.21
N ARG A 33 -5.63 17.13 -26.44
CA ARG A 33 -6.97 16.61 -26.72
C ARG A 33 -7.74 16.41 -25.43
N GLN A 34 -8.94 16.94 -25.36
CA GLN A 34 -9.84 16.76 -24.24
C GLN A 34 -10.62 15.44 -24.33
N GLY A 35 -10.64 14.70 -23.21
CA GLY A 35 -11.49 13.52 -23.00
C GLY A 35 -10.81 12.16 -23.20
N TRP A 36 -11.29 11.17 -22.41
CA TRP A 36 -10.76 9.80 -22.39
C TRP A 36 -10.96 9.03 -23.72
N ARG A 37 -11.98 9.39 -24.52
CA ARG A 37 -12.20 8.80 -25.86
C ARG A 37 -11.05 9.11 -26.81
N ALA A 38 -10.43 10.30 -26.68
CA ALA A 38 -9.26 10.64 -27.46
C ALA A 38 -8.03 9.82 -27.04
N ALA A 39 -7.87 9.51 -25.73
CA ALA A 39 -6.82 8.63 -25.25
C ALA A 39 -6.99 7.18 -25.77
N TRP A 40 -8.21 6.67 -25.84
CA TRP A 40 -8.50 5.34 -26.38
C TRP A 40 -8.32 5.23 -27.90
N ALA A 41 -8.58 6.29 -28.66
CA ALA A 41 -8.31 6.31 -30.10
C ALA A 41 -6.83 6.11 -30.45
N HIS A 42 -5.92 6.42 -29.50
CA HIS A 42 -4.49 6.19 -29.66
C HIS A 42 -4.05 4.74 -29.35
N LEU A 43 -4.82 3.99 -28.57
CA LEU A 43 -4.58 2.56 -28.33
C LEU A 43 -4.97 1.69 -29.52
N THR A 44 -6.01 2.09 -30.24
CA THR A 44 -6.44 1.42 -31.45
C THR A 44 -5.62 2.03 -32.60
N LEU A 45 -4.76 1.25 -33.24
CA LEU A 45 -3.88 1.53 -34.37
C LEU A 45 -4.44 2.42 -35.52
N ARG A 46 -5.53 3.12 -35.30
CA ARG A 46 -6.21 4.02 -36.24
C ARG A 46 -5.62 5.43 -36.34
N ASP A 47 -4.75 5.80 -35.40
CA ASP A 47 -4.10 7.12 -35.47
C ASP A 47 -2.84 7.05 -36.37
N ARG A 48 -2.88 7.68 -37.51
CA ARG A 48 -1.80 7.72 -38.50
C ARG A 48 -0.69 8.74 -38.19
N ARG A 49 -0.65 9.28 -36.97
CA ARG A 49 0.39 10.23 -36.60
C ARG A 49 1.76 9.56 -36.47
N PRO A 50 2.83 10.30 -36.76
CA PRO A 50 4.17 9.78 -36.58
C PRO A 50 4.37 9.37 -35.13
N PHE A 51 4.94 8.17 -34.96
CA PHE A 51 5.27 7.63 -33.66
C PHE A 51 6.40 8.47 -33.04
N ALA A 52 6.17 8.98 -31.85
CA ALA A 52 7.18 9.70 -31.09
C ALA A 52 7.30 9.12 -29.69
N ILE A 53 8.51 8.86 -29.22
CA ILE A 53 8.78 8.40 -27.86
C ILE A 53 8.76 9.58 -26.89
N GLY A 54 9.32 10.71 -27.29
CA GLY A 54 9.46 11.90 -26.47
C GLY A 54 10.52 11.76 -25.37
N PRO A 55 10.67 12.78 -24.52
CA PRO A 55 11.64 12.79 -23.43
C PRO A 55 11.28 11.82 -22.31
N ASN A 56 12.29 11.38 -21.56
CA ASN A 56 12.15 10.56 -20.36
C ASN A 56 12.34 11.39 -19.07
N ALA A 57 11.87 10.84 -17.95
CA ALA A 57 11.97 11.47 -16.63
C ALA A 57 13.41 11.49 -16.04
N GLY A 58 14.36 10.78 -16.68
CA GLY A 58 15.76 10.72 -16.24
C GLY A 58 16.03 9.62 -15.18
N ASN A 59 17.00 9.89 -14.31
CA ASN A 59 17.42 8.92 -13.29
C ASN A 59 16.35 8.76 -12.19
N ARG A 60 16.08 7.50 -11.81
CA ARG A 60 14.98 7.10 -10.92
C ARG A 60 15.46 6.23 -9.73
N PRO A 61 16.41 6.69 -8.89
CA PRO A 61 16.97 5.86 -7.82
C PRO A 61 15.92 5.43 -6.79
N TRP A 62 14.88 6.23 -6.59
CA TRP A 62 13.80 5.90 -5.66
C TRP A 62 12.92 4.76 -6.13
N LEU A 63 12.81 4.49 -7.44
CA LEU A 63 12.12 3.30 -7.93
C LEU A 63 12.93 2.02 -7.65
N PHE A 64 14.25 2.09 -7.75
CA PHE A 64 15.12 1.00 -7.33
C PHE A 64 14.94 0.70 -5.83
N ALA A 65 14.99 1.74 -4.98
CA ALA A 65 14.73 1.60 -3.54
C ALA A 65 13.31 1.07 -3.24
N ALA A 66 12.30 1.50 -4.03
CA ALA A 66 10.94 0.95 -3.94
C ALA A 66 10.89 -0.53 -4.26
N GLY A 67 11.66 -0.99 -5.26
CA GLY A 67 11.82 -2.40 -5.61
C GLY A 67 12.38 -3.23 -4.45
N ILE A 68 13.46 -2.75 -3.81
CA ILE A 68 14.02 -3.39 -2.59
C ILE A 68 12.96 -3.48 -1.49
N CYS A 69 12.31 -2.37 -1.17
CA CYS A 69 11.29 -2.32 -0.12
C CYS A 69 10.08 -3.23 -0.41
N ALA A 70 9.68 -3.36 -1.67
CA ALA A 70 8.61 -4.27 -2.09
C ALA A 70 9.05 -5.73 -2.01
N GLY A 71 10.28 -6.06 -2.40
CA GLY A 71 10.87 -7.39 -2.25
C GLY A 71 10.93 -7.83 -0.78
N LEU A 72 11.39 -6.95 0.12
CA LEU A 72 11.36 -7.19 1.57
C LEU A 72 9.93 -7.36 2.09
N ALA A 73 8.95 -6.62 1.57
CA ALA A 73 7.55 -6.81 1.94
C ALA A 73 7.03 -8.19 1.50
N CYS A 74 7.41 -8.66 0.31
CA CYS A 74 7.10 -10.01 -0.18
C CYS A 74 7.76 -11.09 0.68
N SER A 75 8.98 -10.86 1.18
CA SER A 75 9.71 -11.79 2.06
C SER A 75 9.01 -11.99 3.42
N VAL A 76 8.32 -10.96 3.90
CA VAL A 76 7.49 -11.08 5.11
C VAL A 76 6.16 -11.77 4.82
N LYS A 77 5.49 -11.37 3.74
CA LYS A 77 4.20 -11.94 3.31
C LYS A 77 3.98 -11.70 1.82
N TRP A 78 3.53 -12.73 1.10
CA TRP A 78 3.30 -12.64 -0.35
C TRP A 78 2.29 -11.57 -0.77
N SER A 79 1.45 -11.09 0.15
CA SER A 79 0.61 -9.92 -0.12
C SER A 79 1.41 -8.64 -0.47
N GLY A 80 2.73 -8.62 -0.21
CA GLY A 80 3.65 -7.58 -0.69
C GLY A 80 3.66 -7.45 -2.22
N ILE A 81 3.32 -8.51 -2.97
CA ILE A 81 3.22 -8.46 -4.43
C ILE A 81 2.16 -7.46 -4.90
N TYR A 82 1.07 -7.31 -4.14
CA TYR A 82 0.05 -6.31 -4.45
C TYR A 82 0.59 -4.88 -4.29
N VAL A 83 1.46 -4.66 -3.29
CA VAL A 83 2.15 -3.36 -3.13
C VAL A 83 2.98 -3.05 -4.37
N LEU A 84 3.80 -4.01 -4.83
CA LEU A 84 4.62 -3.85 -6.04
C LEU A 84 3.75 -3.57 -7.27
N ALA A 85 2.70 -4.36 -7.47
CA ALA A 85 1.80 -4.25 -8.63
C ALA A 85 1.07 -2.90 -8.66
N PHE A 86 0.47 -2.49 -7.54
CA PHE A 86 -0.30 -1.23 -7.50
C PHE A 86 0.60 0.01 -7.54
N LEU A 87 1.80 -0.03 -6.95
CA LEU A 87 2.77 1.05 -7.08
C LEU A 87 3.31 1.14 -8.51
N GLY A 88 3.60 0.01 -9.16
CA GLY A 88 4.00 -0.03 -10.57
C GLY A 88 2.92 0.53 -11.49
N LEU A 89 1.66 0.14 -11.27
CA LEU A 89 0.51 0.69 -12.00
C LEU A 89 0.36 2.20 -11.77
N PHE A 90 0.51 2.67 -10.53
CA PHE A 90 0.48 4.10 -10.23
C PHE A 90 1.56 4.87 -11.00
N VAL A 91 2.80 4.36 -11.00
CA VAL A 91 3.91 4.96 -11.76
C VAL A 91 3.58 5.01 -13.26
N ALA A 92 3.08 3.91 -13.82
CA ALA A 92 2.71 3.85 -15.23
C ALA A 92 1.60 4.85 -15.59
N LEU A 93 0.52 4.89 -14.80
CA LEU A 93 -0.60 5.82 -15.01
C LEU A 93 -0.16 7.29 -14.89
N ARG A 94 0.74 7.58 -13.96
CA ARG A 94 1.33 8.90 -13.79
C ARG A 94 2.09 9.35 -15.03
N GLU A 95 2.97 8.50 -15.57
CA GLU A 95 3.77 8.80 -16.75
C GLU A 95 2.89 9.05 -17.99
N VAL A 96 1.85 8.23 -18.15
CA VAL A 96 0.85 8.42 -19.22
C VAL A 96 0.11 9.74 -19.05
N THR A 97 -0.36 10.02 -17.83
CA THR A 97 -1.15 11.23 -17.52
C THR A 97 -0.33 12.50 -17.73
N CYS A 98 0.95 12.50 -17.33
CA CYS A 98 1.86 13.64 -17.52
C CYS A 98 2.00 13.97 -19.02
N ARG A 99 2.27 12.98 -19.85
CA ARG A 99 2.40 13.15 -21.29
C ARG A 99 1.09 13.56 -21.96
N TRP A 100 -0.01 12.95 -21.53
CA TRP A 100 -1.34 13.29 -22.05
C TRP A 100 -1.70 14.76 -21.79
N ARG A 101 -1.47 15.22 -20.54
CA ARG A 101 -1.72 16.63 -20.17
C ARG A 101 -0.82 17.61 -20.93
N ALA A 102 0.40 17.23 -21.23
CA ALA A 102 1.33 18.02 -22.02
C ALA A 102 1.00 18.06 -23.52
N GLY A 103 0.06 17.26 -24.03
CA GLY A 103 -0.25 17.20 -25.46
C GLY A 103 0.64 16.26 -26.27
N HIS A 104 1.25 15.25 -25.63
CA HIS A 104 2.05 14.26 -26.35
C HIS A 104 1.19 13.49 -27.38
N PRO A 105 1.62 13.32 -28.64
CA PRO A 105 0.80 12.72 -29.70
C PRO A 105 0.45 11.25 -29.43
N THR A 106 1.34 10.50 -28.78
CA THR A 106 1.14 9.08 -28.43
C THR A 106 1.48 8.82 -26.95
N PRO A 107 0.69 9.36 -25.98
CA PRO A 107 1.08 9.43 -24.58
C PRO A 107 1.31 8.06 -23.93
N ILE A 108 0.52 7.05 -24.30
CA ILE A 108 0.65 5.69 -23.74
C ILE A 108 1.92 5.02 -24.27
N ARG A 109 2.13 5.02 -25.59
CA ARG A 109 3.33 4.42 -26.19
C ARG A 109 4.60 5.16 -25.76
N GLY A 110 4.57 6.49 -25.74
CA GLY A 110 5.67 7.32 -25.26
C GLY A 110 6.00 6.99 -23.79
N ALA A 111 5.00 6.88 -22.91
CA ALA A 111 5.22 6.51 -21.52
C ALA A 111 5.79 5.08 -21.39
N LEU A 112 5.22 4.10 -22.09
CA LEU A 112 5.64 2.70 -22.00
C LEU A 112 7.11 2.53 -22.41
N LEU A 113 7.53 3.18 -23.48
CA LEU A 113 8.88 3.00 -24.03
C LEU A 113 9.93 3.92 -23.39
N ALA A 114 9.54 5.12 -22.92
CA ALA A 114 10.51 6.04 -22.32
C ALA A 114 10.75 5.77 -20.84
N ASP A 115 9.71 5.50 -20.05
CA ASP A 115 9.80 5.48 -18.59
C ASP A 115 9.24 4.21 -17.91
N VAL A 116 8.09 3.70 -18.37
CA VAL A 116 7.42 2.57 -17.70
C VAL A 116 8.23 1.29 -17.79
N TRP A 117 8.84 1.03 -18.96
CA TRP A 117 9.77 -0.09 -19.13
C TRP A 117 10.94 0.00 -18.15
N TRP A 118 11.53 1.19 -18.02
CA TRP A 118 12.64 1.42 -17.10
C TRP A 118 12.20 1.31 -15.64
N ALA A 119 11.03 1.86 -15.30
CA ALA A 119 10.43 1.68 -13.97
C ALA A 119 10.20 0.20 -13.64
N PHE A 120 9.72 -0.59 -14.60
CA PHE A 120 9.59 -2.04 -14.45
C PHE A 120 10.94 -2.71 -14.14
N VAL A 121 11.99 -2.39 -14.91
CA VAL A 121 13.34 -2.96 -14.69
C VAL A 121 13.89 -2.58 -13.32
N LEU A 122 13.68 -1.35 -12.87
CA LEU A 122 14.12 -0.90 -11.55
C LEU A 122 13.34 -1.52 -10.40
N MET A 123 12.04 -1.75 -10.55
CA MET A 123 11.19 -2.21 -9.46
C MET A 123 11.05 -3.74 -9.41
N VAL A 124 10.70 -4.38 -10.51
CA VAL A 124 10.29 -5.79 -10.51
C VAL A 124 11.48 -6.75 -10.37
N PRO A 125 12.52 -6.70 -11.22
CA PRO A 125 13.71 -7.53 -11.04
C PRO A 125 14.38 -7.31 -9.69
N THR A 126 14.46 -6.05 -9.22
CA THR A 126 15.03 -5.71 -7.91
C THR A 126 14.23 -6.36 -6.78
N ALA A 127 12.89 -6.31 -6.84
CA ALA A 127 12.04 -6.96 -5.85
C ALA A 127 12.22 -8.49 -5.87
N ILE A 128 12.31 -9.10 -7.06
CA ILE A 128 12.57 -10.56 -7.21
C ILE A 128 13.92 -10.91 -6.60
N LEU A 129 14.98 -10.17 -6.92
CA LEU A 129 16.32 -10.43 -6.38
C LEU A 129 16.37 -10.27 -4.86
N THR A 130 15.70 -9.23 -4.33
CA THR A 130 15.60 -9.01 -2.87
C THR A 130 14.83 -10.15 -2.21
N TYR A 131 13.74 -10.60 -2.80
CA TYR A 131 12.97 -11.76 -2.32
C TYR A 131 13.82 -13.03 -2.37
N ALA A 132 14.50 -13.30 -3.50
CA ALA A 132 15.37 -14.46 -3.64
C ALA A 132 16.52 -14.44 -2.61
N ALA A 133 17.13 -13.28 -2.37
CA ALA A 133 18.16 -13.10 -1.36
C ALA A 133 17.67 -13.41 0.07
N SER A 134 16.39 -13.19 0.37
CA SER A 134 15.83 -13.53 1.68
C SER A 134 15.78 -15.03 1.97
N TRP A 135 15.89 -15.88 0.94
CA TRP A 135 15.96 -17.33 1.06
C TRP A 135 17.37 -17.85 1.29
N PHE A 136 18.38 -16.96 1.41
CA PHE A 136 19.78 -17.36 1.60
C PHE A 136 19.95 -18.36 2.76
N GLY A 137 19.32 -18.10 3.92
CA GLY A 137 19.35 -19.00 5.07
C GLY A 137 18.81 -20.40 4.76
N TRP A 138 17.76 -20.49 3.95
CA TRP A 138 17.21 -21.77 3.52
C TRP A 138 18.21 -22.54 2.63
N PHE A 139 18.87 -21.88 1.68
CA PHE A 139 19.86 -22.51 0.82
C PHE A 139 21.09 -23.03 1.59
N THR A 140 21.45 -22.40 2.71
CA THR A 140 22.63 -22.77 3.51
C THR A 140 22.35 -23.82 4.57
N HIS A 141 21.08 -24.13 4.86
CA HIS A 141 20.69 -25.11 5.87
C HIS A 141 20.09 -26.36 5.22
N SER A 142 20.89 -27.41 5.03
CA SER A 142 20.49 -28.66 4.40
C SER A 142 19.31 -29.37 5.09
N ALA A 143 19.12 -29.14 6.39
CA ALA A 143 18.00 -29.68 7.18
C ALA A 143 16.72 -28.83 7.08
N ALA A 144 16.72 -27.74 6.31
CA ALA A 144 15.53 -26.93 6.16
C ALA A 144 14.41 -27.70 5.43
N HIS A 145 13.17 -27.43 5.85
CA HIS A 145 12.00 -28.09 5.27
C HIS A 145 11.93 -27.88 3.75
N GLY A 146 11.70 -28.94 3.03
CA GLY A 146 11.53 -28.92 1.57
C GLY A 146 12.73 -29.35 0.76
N HIS A 147 13.94 -29.51 1.34
CA HIS A 147 15.10 -30.02 0.64
C HIS A 147 14.96 -31.51 0.24
N GLY A 148 15.56 -31.88 -0.88
CA GLY A 148 15.62 -33.26 -1.40
C GLY A 148 14.35 -33.76 -2.08
N ARG A 149 13.33 -32.95 -2.21
CA ARG A 149 12.01 -33.34 -2.76
C ARG A 149 12.02 -33.53 -4.27
N SER A 150 12.88 -32.81 -4.99
CA SER A 150 12.98 -32.91 -6.45
C SER A 150 13.71 -34.17 -6.93
N GLY A 151 14.51 -34.80 -6.06
CA GLY A 151 15.40 -35.89 -6.43
C GLY A 151 16.59 -35.45 -7.30
N ILE A 152 16.75 -34.14 -7.54
CA ILE A 152 17.84 -33.59 -8.36
C ILE A 152 18.98 -33.16 -7.41
N ALA A 153 20.21 -33.49 -7.77
CA ALA A 153 21.39 -33.14 -6.98
C ALA A 153 21.88 -31.70 -7.27
N GLY A 154 22.60 -31.15 -6.29
CA GLY A 154 23.27 -29.84 -6.41
C GLY A 154 22.34 -28.63 -6.42
N PHE A 155 22.85 -27.46 -6.83
CA PHE A 155 22.16 -26.21 -6.80
C PHE A 155 20.87 -26.20 -7.64
N ALA A 156 20.86 -26.88 -8.79
CA ALA A 156 19.64 -27.02 -9.60
C ALA A 156 18.53 -27.75 -8.84
N GLY A 157 18.91 -28.76 -8.04
CA GLY A 157 17.99 -29.48 -7.16
C GLY A 157 17.41 -28.58 -6.08
N GLN A 158 18.24 -27.72 -5.43
CA GLN A 158 17.77 -26.76 -4.45
C GLN A 158 16.78 -25.75 -5.05
N LEU A 159 17.01 -25.28 -6.26
CA LEU A 159 16.06 -24.40 -6.95
C LEU A 159 14.72 -25.11 -7.25
N ALA A 160 14.79 -26.36 -7.70
CA ALA A 160 13.59 -27.17 -7.93
C ALA A 160 12.83 -27.44 -6.61
N ASP A 161 13.54 -27.75 -5.55
CA ASP A 161 12.97 -27.95 -4.21
C ASP A 161 12.30 -26.69 -3.69
N LEU A 162 12.91 -25.50 -3.85
CA LEU A 162 12.33 -24.22 -3.49
C LEU A 162 11.05 -23.93 -4.29
N TRP A 163 11.04 -24.26 -5.58
CA TRP A 163 9.83 -24.14 -6.40
C TRP A 163 8.71 -25.05 -5.91
N LEU A 164 9.02 -26.30 -5.59
CA LEU A 164 8.04 -27.24 -5.03
C LEU A 164 7.50 -26.74 -3.68
N TYR A 165 8.37 -26.18 -2.84
CA TYR A 165 7.98 -25.60 -1.57
C TYR A 165 7.06 -24.38 -1.75
N HIS A 166 7.34 -23.49 -2.72
CA HIS A 166 6.44 -22.37 -3.04
C HIS A 166 5.08 -22.85 -3.54
N LYS A 167 5.06 -23.90 -4.37
CA LYS A 167 3.82 -24.52 -4.86
C LYS A 167 3.00 -25.12 -3.71
N GLU A 168 3.65 -25.78 -2.76
CA GLU A 168 3.00 -26.31 -1.55
C GLU A 168 2.40 -25.19 -0.71
N MET A 169 3.18 -24.15 -0.41
CA MET A 169 2.70 -22.98 0.32
C MET A 169 1.49 -22.32 -0.36
N TRP A 170 1.55 -22.17 -1.69
CA TRP A 170 0.41 -21.62 -2.44
C TRP A 170 -0.84 -22.49 -2.31
N THR A 171 -0.69 -23.81 -2.52
CA THR A 171 -1.81 -24.75 -2.45
C THR A 171 -2.42 -24.78 -1.05
N PHE A 172 -1.59 -24.86 -0.02
CA PHE A 172 -2.03 -24.80 1.38
C PHE A 172 -2.78 -23.51 1.69
N HIS A 173 -2.17 -22.37 1.41
CA HIS A 173 -2.78 -21.10 1.74
C HIS A 173 -4.02 -20.78 0.92
N ASN A 174 -4.11 -21.23 -0.32
CA ASN A 174 -5.29 -21.01 -1.15
C ASN A 174 -6.45 -21.92 -0.76
N GLY A 175 -6.14 -23.13 -0.30
CA GLY A 175 -7.13 -24.11 0.16
C GLY A 175 -7.52 -24.03 1.63
N LEU A 176 -6.92 -23.13 2.41
CA LEU A 176 -7.17 -23.04 3.86
C LEU A 176 -8.57 -22.48 4.17
N ASN A 177 -9.51 -23.36 4.42
CA ASN A 177 -10.91 -23.03 4.73
C ASN A 177 -11.42 -23.67 6.03
N THR A 178 -10.52 -24.28 6.82
CA THR A 178 -10.87 -24.88 8.10
C THR A 178 -11.46 -23.81 9.03
N PRO A 179 -12.68 -23.99 9.55
CA PRO A 179 -13.31 -23.00 10.43
C PRO A 179 -12.46 -22.72 11.68
N HIS A 180 -12.37 -21.47 12.05
CA HIS A 180 -11.67 -21.05 13.26
C HIS A 180 -12.50 -20.06 14.07
N LYS A 181 -12.53 -20.24 15.42
CA LYS A 181 -13.35 -19.41 16.31
C LYS A 181 -13.11 -17.90 16.22
N TYR A 182 -11.92 -17.48 15.80
CA TYR A 182 -11.54 -16.07 15.65
C TYR A 182 -11.48 -15.62 14.19
N GLN A 183 -11.87 -16.45 13.21
CA GLN A 183 -11.92 -16.01 11.82
C GLN A 183 -12.88 -14.83 11.67
N SER A 184 -12.55 -13.91 10.76
CA SER A 184 -13.34 -12.71 10.51
C SER A 184 -13.43 -12.39 9.03
N SER A 185 -14.61 -11.95 8.59
CA SER A 185 -14.80 -11.50 7.23
C SER A 185 -14.06 -10.17 6.98
N PRO A 186 -13.35 -10.00 5.83
CA PRO A 186 -12.68 -8.75 5.52
C PRO A 186 -13.64 -7.56 5.43
N PHE A 187 -14.91 -7.78 5.13
CA PHE A 187 -15.94 -6.72 5.11
C PHE A 187 -16.15 -6.06 6.47
N THR A 188 -15.78 -6.73 7.58
CA THR A 188 -15.92 -6.21 8.94
C THR A 188 -14.62 -5.64 9.51
N TRP A 189 -13.51 -5.73 8.78
CA TRP A 189 -12.19 -5.37 9.29
C TRP A 189 -12.02 -3.87 9.58
N LEU A 190 -12.60 -3.01 8.74
CA LEU A 190 -12.52 -1.57 8.97
C LEU A 190 -13.22 -1.16 10.27
N ALA A 191 -14.26 -1.88 10.68
CA ALA A 191 -14.97 -1.64 11.93
C ALA A 191 -14.38 -2.41 13.13
N GLN A 192 -13.36 -3.27 12.93
CA GLN A 192 -12.70 -4.08 13.96
C GLN A 192 -13.68 -4.97 14.75
N VAL A 193 -14.71 -5.53 14.10
CA VAL A 193 -15.84 -6.21 14.76
C VAL A 193 -15.42 -7.46 15.51
N ARG A 194 -14.41 -8.21 15.03
CA ARG A 194 -14.01 -9.48 15.65
C ARG A 194 -12.51 -9.52 15.88
N ALA A 195 -12.12 -9.29 17.12
CA ALA A 195 -10.72 -9.39 17.57
C ALA A 195 -10.21 -10.85 17.53
N THR A 196 -8.90 -11.03 17.47
CA THR A 196 -8.24 -12.33 17.52
C THR A 196 -7.45 -12.44 18.81
N SER A 197 -7.76 -13.40 19.67
CA SER A 197 -6.94 -13.72 20.85
C SER A 197 -5.74 -14.54 20.39
N PHE A 198 -4.54 -14.09 20.74
CA PHE A 198 -3.27 -14.79 20.50
C PHE A 198 -2.80 -15.60 21.71
N TYR A 199 -3.20 -15.18 22.90
CA TYR A 199 -2.84 -15.83 24.13
C TYR A 199 -3.99 -15.71 25.10
N TRP A 200 -4.29 -16.78 25.83
CA TRP A 200 -5.30 -16.80 26.89
C TRP A 200 -4.79 -17.64 28.05
N ASN A 201 -4.82 -17.09 29.27
CA ASN A 201 -4.54 -17.79 30.50
C ASN A 201 -5.56 -17.36 31.58
N ASN A 202 -6.19 -18.30 32.21
CA ASN A 202 -7.19 -18.10 33.30
C ASN A 202 -6.77 -18.81 34.60
N GLY A 203 -5.50 -19.15 34.76
CA GLY A 203 -4.98 -19.82 35.94
C GLY A 203 -4.64 -18.88 37.09
N GLU A 204 -4.38 -19.47 38.27
CA GLU A 204 -3.96 -18.76 39.49
C GLU A 204 -2.62 -18.00 39.33
N ALA A 205 -1.85 -18.33 38.31
CA ALA A 205 -0.55 -17.72 37.99
C ALA A 205 -0.62 -16.39 37.20
N VAL A 206 -1.84 -15.82 37.03
CA VAL A 206 -1.96 -14.50 36.38
C VAL A 206 -1.36 -13.43 37.30
N MET A 207 -0.29 -12.78 36.85
CA MET A 207 0.43 -11.79 37.64
C MET A 207 -0.48 -10.61 37.99
N GLY A 208 -0.53 -10.25 39.29
CA GLY A 208 -1.37 -9.15 39.78
C GLY A 208 -2.82 -9.52 40.11
N CYS A 209 -3.23 -10.76 39.96
CA CYS A 209 -4.57 -11.21 40.31
C CYS A 209 -4.79 -11.21 41.82
N ARG A 210 -5.68 -10.33 42.29
CA ARG A 210 -6.06 -10.26 43.73
C ARG A 210 -7.27 -11.09 44.10
N SER A 211 -8.06 -11.52 43.12
CA SER A 211 -9.35 -12.17 43.33
C SER A 211 -9.38 -13.69 43.05
N GLY A 212 -8.27 -14.25 42.54
CA GLY A 212 -8.23 -15.65 42.06
C GLY A 212 -9.09 -15.96 40.85
N LYS A 213 -9.75 -14.95 40.27
CA LYS A 213 -10.65 -15.07 39.12
C LYS A 213 -10.20 -14.13 37.96
N CYS A 214 -8.90 -14.07 37.70
CA CYS A 214 -8.36 -13.23 36.63
C CYS A 214 -8.11 -14.07 35.38
N ALA A 215 -8.14 -13.40 34.23
CA ALA A 215 -7.67 -13.95 32.97
C ALA A 215 -6.72 -12.94 32.32
N SER A 216 -5.69 -13.46 31.70
CA SER A 216 -4.76 -12.69 30.86
C SER A 216 -5.05 -13.06 29.41
N ASP A 217 -5.25 -12.05 28.56
CA ASP A 217 -5.53 -12.22 27.12
C ASP A 217 -4.70 -11.23 26.31
N VAL A 218 -3.96 -11.73 25.33
CA VAL A 218 -3.28 -10.88 24.34
C VAL A 218 -4.11 -10.84 23.07
N VAL A 219 -4.72 -9.70 22.80
CA VAL A 219 -5.72 -9.54 21.74
C VAL A 219 -5.21 -8.68 20.59
N ALA A 220 -5.27 -9.21 19.38
CA ALA A 220 -5.10 -8.41 18.18
C ALA A 220 -6.40 -7.67 17.86
N LEU A 221 -6.46 -6.43 18.31
CA LEU A 221 -7.50 -5.46 18.05
C LEU A 221 -6.83 -4.14 17.76
N GLY A 222 -7.16 -3.50 16.66
CA GLY A 222 -6.73 -2.12 16.39
C GLY A 222 -7.42 -1.15 17.36
N ASN A 223 -6.85 0.04 17.57
CA ASN A 223 -7.53 1.08 18.37
C ASN A 223 -8.91 1.37 17.78
N PRO A 224 -10.02 0.98 18.43
CA PRO A 224 -11.33 1.07 17.81
C PRO A 224 -11.70 2.48 17.36
N LEU A 225 -11.37 3.49 18.14
CA LEU A 225 -11.71 4.88 17.83
C LEU A 225 -10.92 5.38 16.58
N LEU A 226 -9.64 5.04 16.47
CA LEU A 226 -8.84 5.35 15.28
C LEU A 226 -9.45 4.72 14.03
N TRP A 227 -9.88 3.46 14.11
CA TRP A 227 -10.44 2.74 12.98
C TRP A 227 -11.81 3.28 12.59
N TRP A 228 -12.69 3.60 13.53
CA TRP A 228 -14.02 4.13 13.25
C TRP A 228 -13.97 5.54 12.67
N VAL A 229 -13.13 6.40 13.24
CA VAL A 229 -12.84 7.72 12.64
C VAL A 229 -12.19 7.55 11.27
N GLY A 230 -11.34 6.55 11.12
CA GLY A 230 -10.69 6.16 9.87
C GLY A 230 -11.65 5.80 8.74
N ILE A 231 -12.85 5.25 9.05
CA ILE A 231 -13.87 4.99 8.02
C ILE A 231 -14.35 6.31 7.42
N GLY A 232 -14.70 7.31 8.25
CA GLY A 232 -15.09 8.64 7.78
C GLY A 232 -13.97 9.33 7.00
N ALA A 233 -12.74 9.23 7.51
CA ALA A 233 -11.56 9.77 6.83
C ALA A 233 -11.32 9.10 5.47
N LEU A 234 -11.52 7.78 5.34
CA LEU A 234 -11.40 7.07 4.08
C LEU A 234 -12.42 7.56 3.04
N LEU A 235 -13.66 7.81 3.44
CA LEU A 235 -14.67 8.36 2.53
C LEU A 235 -14.23 9.72 1.97
N LEU A 236 -13.69 10.60 2.82
CA LEU A 236 -13.13 11.88 2.38
C LEU A 236 -11.92 11.70 1.45
N VAL A 237 -11.02 10.76 1.76
CA VAL A 237 -9.88 10.39 0.92
C VAL A 237 -10.34 9.93 -0.47
N LEU A 238 -11.37 9.09 -0.55
CA LEU A 238 -11.93 8.62 -1.81
C LEU A 238 -12.55 9.78 -2.62
N VAL A 239 -13.31 10.65 -1.98
CA VAL A 239 -13.87 11.87 -2.63
C VAL A 239 -12.75 12.77 -3.13
N ALA A 240 -11.73 13.06 -2.31
CA ALA A 240 -10.59 13.89 -2.72
C ALA A 240 -9.84 13.26 -3.90
N THR A 241 -9.63 11.94 -3.89
CA THR A 241 -8.90 11.24 -4.93
C THR A 241 -9.65 11.21 -6.26
N PHE A 242 -10.92 10.80 -6.25
CA PHE A 242 -11.65 10.51 -7.49
C PHE A 242 -12.42 11.70 -8.03
N TYR A 243 -13.01 12.51 -7.17
CA TYR A 243 -13.78 13.69 -7.60
C TYR A 243 -12.87 14.90 -7.79
N TYR A 244 -12.05 15.24 -6.78
CA TYR A 244 -11.13 16.38 -6.84
C TYR A 244 -9.79 16.04 -7.52
N ARG A 245 -9.52 14.76 -7.83
CA ARG A 245 -8.29 14.30 -8.51
C ARG A 245 -7.01 14.66 -7.75
N ASN A 246 -7.09 14.70 -6.44
CA ASN A 246 -5.95 14.98 -5.57
C ASN A 246 -5.06 13.73 -5.45
N TRP A 247 -4.02 13.64 -6.28
CA TRP A 247 -3.12 12.50 -6.31
C TRP A 247 -2.34 12.31 -5.01
N ARG A 248 -2.06 13.41 -4.25
CA ARG A 248 -1.32 13.35 -2.97
C ARG A 248 -2.09 12.52 -1.95
N VAL A 249 -3.37 12.74 -1.86
CA VAL A 249 -4.28 11.96 -1.03
C VAL A 249 -4.55 10.59 -1.65
N GLY A 250 -4.52 10.51 -2.99
CA GLY A 250 -4.65 9.27 -3.75
C GLY A 250 -3.63 8.19 -3.36
N ILE A 251 -2.45 8.56 -2.86
CA ILE A 251 -1.47 7.61 -2.30
C ILE A 251 -2.01 6.91 -1.05
N ILE A 252 -2.81 7.59 -0.22
CA ILE A 252 -3.46 6.97 0.94
C ILE A 252 -4.50 5.95 0.46
N ALA A 253 -5.36 6.35 -0.50
CA ALA A 253 -6.32 5.43 -1.13
C ALA A 253 -5.62 4.21 -1.75
N LEU A 254 -4.50 4.42 -2.45
CA LEU A 254 -3.71 3.35 -3.05
C LEU A 254 -3.20 2.35 -2.00
N GLY A 255 -2.83 2.82 -0.81
CA GLY A 255 -2.45 1.97 0.32
C GLY A 255 -3.58 1.04 0.76
N TYR A 256 -4.81 1.55 0.86
CA TYR A 256 -5.98 0.70 1.12
C TYR A 256 -6.24 -0.25 -0.04
N ILE A 257 -6.20 0.23 -1.29
CA ILE A 257 -6.44 -0.61 -2.47
C ILE A 257 -5.43 -1.76 -2.50
N ALA A 258 -4.14 -1.48 -2.35
CA ALA A 258 -3.10 -2.49 -2.45
C ALA A 258 -3.11 -3.51 -1.29
N LEU A 259 -3.46 -3.11 -0.08
CA LEU A 259 -3.27 -3.93 1.13
C LEU A 259 -4.57 -4.48 1.72
N TYR A 260 -5.73 -3.91 1.36
CA TYR A 260 -7.02 -4.35 1.84
C TYR A 260 -7.89 -5.01 0.76
N VAL A 261 -8.04 -4.37 -0.43
CA VAL A 261 -8.97 -4.85 -1.47
C VAL A 261 -8.70 -6.30 -1.91
N PRO A 262 -7.44 -6.77 -2.05
CA PRO A 262 -7.20 -8.17 -2.40
C PRO A 262 -7.81 -9.19 -1.42
N TRP A 263 -7.95 -8.85 -0.14
CA TRP A 263 -8.55 -9.74 0.85
C TRP A 263 -10.04 -9.98 0.62
N LEU A 264 -10.73 -9.06 -0.06
CA LEU A 264 -12.15 -9.25 -0.43
C LEU A 264 -12.31 -10.45 -1.38
N ALA A 265 -11.34 -10.69 -2.25
CA ALA A 265 -11.32 -11.87 -3.13
C ALA A 265 -11.04 -13.19 -2.37
N TYR A 266 -10.41 -13.10 -1.21
CA TYR A 266 -10.09 -14.26 -0.36
C TYR A 266 -11.05 -14.41 0.83
N ALA A 267 -12.23 -13.79 0.80
CA ALA A 267 -13.22 -13.83 1.88
C ALA A 267 -13.73 -15.25 2.21
N HIS A 268 -13.57 -16.20 1.27
CA HIS A 268 -13.92 -17.61 1.46
C HIS A 268 -12.93 -18.39 2.34
N ARG A 269 -11.74 -17.82 2.61
CA ARG A 269 -10.69 -18.45 3.40
C ARG A 269 -10.85 -18.16 4.89
N THR A 270 -10.18 -19.00 5.70
CA THR A 270 -9.94 -18.67 7.11
C THR A 270 -8.90 -17.54 7.21
N ILE A 271 -9.39 -16.33 7.46
CA ILE A 271 -8.59 -15.09 7.59
C ILE A 271 -9.00 -14.32 8.84
N PHE A 272 -8.18 -13.38 9.26
CA PHE A 272 -8.27 -12.75 10.57
C PHE A 272 -8.08 -11.24 10.52
N VAL A 273 -8.69 -10.53 11.45
CA VAL A 273 -8.62 -9.06 11.55
C VAL A 273 -7.20 -8.55 11.73
N PHE A 274 -6.29 -9.30 12.34
CA PHE A 274 -4.90 -8.83 12.53
C PHE A 274 -4.13 -8.61 11.21
N TYR A 275 -4.65 -9.08 10.08
CA TYR A 275 -4.08 -8.73 8.76
C TYR A 275 -4.19 -7.23 8.44
N THR A 276 -5.08 -6.53 9.14
CA THR A 276 -5.26 -5.08 9.01
C THR A 276 -4.03 -4.28 9.43
N VAL A 277 -3.10 -4.85 10.20
CA VAL A 277 -1.83 -4.20 10.58
C VAL A 277 -1.05 -3.70 9.35
N ALA A 278 -1.19 -4.38 8.21
CA ALA A 278 -0.49 -4.02 6.97
C ALA A 278 -0.92 -2.65 6.43
N PHE A 279 -2.19 -2.25 6.61
CA PHE A 279 -2.71 -0.97 6.13
C PHE A 279 -3.10 0.01 7.27
N ALA A 280 -2.92 -0.36 8.53
CA ALA A 280 -3.12 0.53 9.67
C ALA A 280 -2.40 1.90 9.54
N PRO A 281 -1.15 1.99 9.01
CA PRO A 281 -0.51 3.28 8.78
C PRO A 281 -1.30 4.20 7.83
N PHE A 282 -2.00 3.64 6.84
CA PHE A 282 -2.82 4.41 5.91
C PHE A 282 -4.12 4.88 6.56
N VAL A 283 -4.65 4.13 7.54
CA VAL A 283 -5.77 4.59 8.39
C VAL A 283 -5.33 5.83 9.17
N ALA A 284 -4.17 5.78 9.83
CA ALA A 284 -3.62 6.92 10.56
C ALA A 284 -3.36 8.13 9.66
N LEU A 285 -2.81 7.92 8.45
CA LEU A 285 -2.60 8.98 7.47
C LEU A 285 -3.91 9.60 6.99
N ALA A 286 -4.96 8.80 6.76
CA ALA A 286 -6.27 9.29 6.38
C ALA A 286 -6.87 10.19 7.48
N VAL A 287 -6.79 9.75 8.74
CA VAL A 287 -7.26 10.53 9.90
C VAL A 287 -6.46 11.81 10.05
N ALA A 288 -5.13 11.74 9.97
CA ALA A 288 -4.27 12.92 10.04
C ALA A 288 -4.59 13.95 8.93
N TRP A 289 -4.80 13.47 7.69
CA TRP A 289 -5.18 14.34 6.59
C TRP A 289 -6.58 14.94 6.79
N MET A 290 -7.55 14.16 7.25
CA MET A 290 -8.88 14.66 7.59
C MET A 290 -8.83 15.77 8.66
N ILE A 291 -8.03 15.57 9.71
CA ILE A 291 -7.80 16.59 10.74
C ILE A 291 -7.19 17.85 10.10
N GLY A 292 -6.17 17.69 9.23
CA GLY A 292 -5.57 18.81 8.51
C GLY A 292 -6.56 19.55 7.62
N LEU A 293 -7.47 18.84 6.95
CA LEU A 293 -8.53 19.43 6.12
C LEU A 293 -9.51 20.25 6.98
N LEU A 294 -9.99 19.70 8.09
CA LEU A 294 -10.93 20.37 9.00
C LEU A 294 -10.29 21.54 9.75
N ALA A 295 -8.99 21.50 9.99
CA ALA A 295 -8.22 22.59 10.58
C ALA A 295 -7.84 23.69 9.58
N GLY A 296 -8.10 23.50 8.28
CA GLY A 296 -7.72 24.45 7.23
C GLY A 296 -6.22 24.42 6.86
N TRP A 297 -5.50 23.35 7.22
CA TRP A 297 -4.07 23.15 6.87
C TRP A 297 -3.89 22.34 5.59
N ALA A 298 -4.94 21.74 5.09
CA ALA A 298 -4.95 20.99 3.84
C ALA A 298 -6.17 21.40 3.02
N THR A 299 -6.08 21.17 1.70
CA THR A 299 -7.18 21.38 0.76
C THR A 299 -7.67 20.05 0.20
N ILE A 300 -8.96 19.98 -0.09
CA ILE A 300 -9.54 18.74 -0.65
C ILE A 300 -9.09 18.50 -2.08
N ASP A 301 -8.86 19.56 -2.85
CA ASP A 301 -8.42 19.53 -4.26
C ASP A 301 -6.89 19.41 -4.43
N GLY A 302 -6.13 19.48 -3.33
CA GLY A 302 -4.68 19.39 -3.36
C GLY A 302 -3.97 20.64 -3.88
N SER A 303 -4.65 21.78 -3.91
CA SER A 303 -4.02 23.06 -4.18
C SER A 303 -2.88 23.33 -3.19
N ALA A 304 -1.75 23.83 -3.69
CA ALA A 304 -0.50 23.85 -2.92
C ALA A 304 -0.48 24.83 -1.76
N GLU A 305 -1.33 25.85 -1.81
CA GLU A 305 -1.41 26.89 -0.80
C GLU A 305 -2.89 27.16 -0.44
N PRO A 306 -3.40 26.52 0.63
CA PRO A 306 -4.64 27.00 1.21
C PRO A 306 -4.42 28.45 1.64
N ALA A 307 -5.36 29.33 1.32
CA ALA A 307 -5.35 30.67 1.91
C ALA A 307 -5.18 30.52 3.43
N PRO A 308 -4.33 31.35 4.07
CA PRO A 308 -4.10 31.20 5.50
C PRO A 308 -5.44 31.24 6.25
N PRO A 309 -5.76 30.20 7.01
CA PRO A 309 -7.06 30.13 7.67
C PRO A 309 -7.21 31.27 8.68
N SER A 310 -8.42 31.77 8.88
CA SER A 310 -8.69 32.76 9.89
C SER A 310 -8.22 32.31 11.27
N ARG A 311 -7.86 33.24 12.16
CA ARG A 311 -7.41 32.88 13.53
C ARG A 311 -8.45 32.02 14.26
N ARG A 312 -9.73 32.25 14.02
CA ARG A 312 -10.81 31.43 14.59
C ARG A 312 -10.75 29.99 14.04
N THR A 313 -10.62 29.83 12.74
CA THR A 313 -10.48 28.50 12.09
C THR A 313 -9.26 27.77 12.60
N GLN A 314 -8.13 28.47 12.79
CA GLN A 314 -6.92 27.86 13.35
C GLN A 314 -7.15 27.34 14.78
N ILE A 315 -7.72 28.18 15.67
CA ILE A 315 -8.01 27.81 17.07
C ILE A 315 -8.96 26.61 17.12
N THR A 316 -10.06 26.64 16.36
CA THR A 316 -11.04 25.55 16.34
C THR A 316 -10.42 24.27 15.74
N GLY A 317 -9.58 24.42 14.71
CA GLY A 317 -8.86 23.30 14.10
C GLY A 317 -7.88 22.64 15.07
N TRP A 318 -7.08 23.43 15.79
CA TRP A 318 -6.18 22.90 16.83
C TRP A 318 -6.95 22.24 17.98
N ALA A 319 -8.05 22.85 18.45
CA ALA A 319 -8.87 22.26 19.49
C ALA A 319 -9.48 20.93 19.04
N PHE A 320 -9.97 20.84 17.79
CA PHE A 320 -10.49 19.60 17.22
C PHE A 320 -9.39 18.54 17.07
N ALA A 321 -8.21 18.90 16.54
CA ALA A 321 -7.07 18.00 16.42
C ALA A 321 -6.65 17.44 17.77
N ALA A 322 -6.54 18.31 18.79
CA ALA A 322 -6.19 17.92 20.16
C ALA A 322 -7.25 16.98 20.76
N LEU A 323 -8.54 17.28 20.57
CA LEU A 323 -9.65 16.46 21.08
C LEU A 323 -9.63 15.06 20.45
N VAL A 324 -9.55 14.95 19.13
CA VAL A 324 -9.51 13.67 18.42
C VAL A 324 -8.27 12.88 18.83
N THR A 325 -7.10 13.52 18.88
CA THR A 325 -5.85 12.87 19.29
C THR A 325 -5.93 12.38 20.75
N ALA A 326 -6.42 13.22 21.66
CA ALA A 326 -6.59 12.84 23.08
C ALA A 326 -7.58 11.68 23.24
N ALA A 327 -8.67 11.68 22.47
CA ALA A 327 -9.65 10.59 22.51
C ALA A 327 -9.04 9.26 21.98
N ILE A 328 -8.26 9.29 20.88
CA ILE A 328 -7.56 8.12 20.36
C ILE A 328 -6.51 7.62 21.36
N LEU A 329 -5.75 8.51 22.00
CA LEU A 329 -4.77 8.15 23.03
C LEU A 329 -5.46 7.59 24.28
N GLY A 330 -6.55 8.19 24.74
CA GLY A 330 -7.34 7.66 25.85
C GLY A 330 -7.90 6.26 25.56
N CYS A 331 -8.39 6.04 24.33
CA CYS A 331 -8.81 4.73 23.89
C CYS A 331 -7.63 3.74 23.87
N ALA A 332 -6.44 4.17 23.41
CA ALA A 332 -5.25 3.31 23.45
C ALA A 332 -4.85 2.92 24.88
N ILE A 333 -4.88 3.87 25.81
CA ILE A 333 -4.59 3.60 27.24
C ILE A 333 -5.61 2.62 27.83
N TYR A 334 -6.89 2.79 27.50
CA TYR A 334 -7.95 1.88 27.97
C TYR A 334 -7.76 0.44 27.47
N PHE A 335 -7.36 0.26 26.21
CA PHE A 335 -7.15 -1.05 25.62
C PHE A 335 -5.73 -1.61 25.84
N MET A 336 -4.82 -0.85 26.45
CA MET A 336 -3.42 -1.27 26.67
C MET A 336 -3.30 -2.62 27.40
N PRO A 337 -4.08 -2.91 28.48
CA PRO A 337 -4.01 -4.20 29.15
C PRO A 337 -4.32 -5.37 28.22
N LEU A 338 -5.35 -5.25 27.36
CA LEU A 338 -5.71 -6.28 26.38
C LEU A 338 -4.63 -6.51 25.30
N TRP A 339 -3.83 -5.51 25.00
CA TRP A 339 -2.74 -5.66 24.02
C TRP A 339 -1.48 -6.26 24.63
N ARG A 340 -1.30 -6.13 25.93
CA ARG A 340 -0.13 -6.60 26.65
C ARG A 340 -0.35 -7.92 27.40
N GLY A 341 -1.60 -8.28 27.64
CA GLY A 341 -1.98 -9.43 28.44
C GLY A 341 -1.86 -9.19 29.95
N ASP A 342 -1.97 -7.93 30.35
CA ASP A 342 -1.91 -7.52 31.77
C ASP A 342 -3.25 -7.67 32.46
#